data_0f1d06cc8200d7ee49adfdf8ead6e46b
#
_entry.id   0f1d06cc8200d7ee49adfdf8ead6e46b
#
_cell.length_a   1.000
_cell.length_b   1.000
_cell.length_c   1.000
_cell.angle_alpha   90.00
_cell.angle_beta   90.00
_cell.angle_gamma   90.00
#
_symmetry.space_group_name_H-M   'P 1'
#
loop_
_entity.id
_entity.type
_entity.pdbx_description
1 polymer ?
#
loop_
_entity_poly.entity_id
_entity_poly.type
_entity_poly.pdbx_seq_one_letter_code
_entity_poly.pdbx_strand_id
1 'polypeptide(L)'
;MSTIIVTRSNACHVKTLHTILRMNIRCVQNNIANQIVFVKDDPFEKAEVIHKNLKTSDRLLFIDFGKSLDDNSLDMVLKPNDTYGVIVFPGVKEGIDWDMFKKKTLEKSSEPVHQMGLHFDTEVDMKIANDVYRVINTSSGTWCLMCKQIIKKIRDNRTGTTKIQPKMDVMFSRFKEYGVKIVAFTAAQVTSTYTHECFGNIVNSAGVKAN
;
A
#
# COMPACT_ATOMS: atom_id res chain seq x y z
N MET A 1 8.27 9.27 13.10
CA MET A 1 7.84 8.82 11.76
C MET A 1 6.70 9.68 11.24
N SER A 2 6.31 9.53 9.97
CA SER A 2 5.09 10.15 9.43
C SER A 2 4.17 9.08 8.88
N THR A 3 2.85 9.25 9.11
CA THR A 3 1.80 8.41 8.53
C THR A 3 0.97 9.28 7.61
N ILE A 4 1.03 9.01 6.29
CA ILE A 4 0.29 9.72 5.26
C ILE A 4 -0.98 8.94 4.94
N ILE A 5 -2.11 9.61 5.00
CA ILE A 5 -3.44 9.04 4.80
C ILE A 5 -4.12 9.73 3.64
N VAL A 6 -4.53 8.97 2.64
CA VAL A 6 -5.31 9.51 1.53
C VAL A 6 -6.77 9.66 1.92
N THR A 7 -7.33 10.83 1.61
CA THR A 7 -8.73 11.18 1.87
C THR A 7 -9.47 11.44 0.55
N ARG A 8 -10.76 11.12 0.52
CA ARG A 8 -11.67 11.48 -0.57
C ARG A 8 -12.81 12.32 0.00
N SER A 9 -13.20 13.37 -0.68
CA SER A 9 -14.26 14.29 -0.21
C SER A 9 -14.06 14.78 1.23
N ASN A 10 -12.79 15.04 1.61
CA ASN A 10 -12.38 15.41 2.97
C ASN A 10 -12.74 14.39 4.07
N ALA A 11 -13.00 13.15 3.70
CA ALA A 11 -13.32 12.07 4.62
C ALA A 11 -12.24 10.98 4.62
N CYS A 12 -11.99 10.41 5.80
CA CYS A 12 -11.19 9.22 5.97
C CYS A 12 -12.11 8.02 6.18
N HIS A 13 -11.78 6.88 5.55
CA HIS A 13 -12.57 5.67 5.74
C HIS A 13 -12.42 5.13 7.18
N VAL A 14 -13.52 4.63 7.77
CA VAL A 14 -13.55 4.16 9.18
C VAL A 14 -12.50 3.08 9.46
N LYS A 15 -12.31 2.12 8.56
CA LYS A 15 -11.28 1.07 8.73
C LYS A 15 -9.86 1.63 8.67
N THR A 16 -9.63 2.63 7.81
CA THR A 16 -8.35 3.36 7.76
C THR A 16 -8.11 4.11 9.07
N LEU A 17 -9.14 4.81 9.59
CA LEU A 17 -9.05 5.48 10.88
C LEU A 17 -8.71 4.51 12.01
N HIS A 18 -9.33 3.33 12.05
CA HIS A 18 -9.02 2.30 13.02
C HIS A 18 -7.54 1.86 12.95
N THR A 19 -6.99 1.71 11.74
CA THR A 19 -5.56 1.43 11.53
C THR A 19 -4.67 2.53 12.10
N ILE A 20 -5.04 3.80 11.86
CA ILE A 20 -4.30 4.97 12.38
C ILE A 20 -4.27 4.97 13.91
N LEU A 21 -5.41 4.74 14.55
CA LEU A 21 -5.50 4.70 16.01
C LEU A 21 -4.63 3.59 16.59
N ARG A 22 -4.68 2.39 16.04
CA ARG A 22 -3.82 1.27 16.45
C ARG A 22 -2.34 1.57 16.22
N MET A 23 -1.99 2.19 15.10
CA MET A 23 -0.61 2.60 14.82
C MET A 23 -0.11 3.64 15.82
N ASN A 24 -0.94 4.63 16.15
CA ASN A 24 -0.58 5.63 17.16
C ASN A 24 -0.34 5.02 18.53
N ILE A 25 -1.20 4.11 18.98
CA ILE A 25 -1.02 3.40 20.27
C ILE A 25 0.34 2.68 20.26
N ARG A 26 0.68 1.96 19.20
CA ARG A 26 1.98 1.28 19.07
C ARG A 26 3.15 2.25 19.06
N CYS A 27 3.01 3.37 18.38
CA CYS A 27 4.05 4.41 18.38
C CYS A 27 4.30 4.96 19.78
N VAL A 28 3.24 5.25 20.56
CA VAL A 28 3.35 5.70 21.94
C VAL A 28 4.02 4.64 22.81
N GLN A 29 3.61 3.38 22.71
CA GLN A 29 4.19 2.26 23.46
C GLN A 29 5.70 2.07 23.17
N ASN A 30 6.14 2.40 21.96
CA ASN A 30 7.54 2.29 21.54
C ASN A 30 8.32 3.62 21.61
N ASN A 31 7.75 4.66 22.24
CA ASN A 31 8.34 6.02 22.31
C ASN A 31 8.70 6.59 20.93
N ILE A 32 7.89 6.32 19.91
CA ILE A 32 8.07 6.82 18.55
C ILE A 32 7.12 7.99 18.32
N ALA A 33 7.66 9.18 18.06
CA ALA A 33 6.84 10.30 17.61
C ALA A 33 6.25 10.00 16.22
N ASN A 34 4.94 10.07 16.08
CA ASN A 34 4.22 9.86 14.82
C ASN A 34 3.42 11.10 14.43
N GLN A 35 3.70 11.65 13.26
CA GLN A 35 2.93 12.73 12.66
C GLN A 35 1.93 12.14 11.66
N ILE A 36 0.65 12.43 11.83
CA ILE A 36 -0.39 12.04 10.88
C ILE A 36 -0.58 13.20 9.89
N VAL A 37 -0.54 12.87 8.60
CA VAL A 37 -0.70 13.83 7.50
C VAL A 37 -1.82 13.33 6.60
N PHE A 38 -2.87 14.11 6.44
CA PHE A 38 -3.94 13.83 5.50
C PHE A 38 -3.62 14.49 4.16
N VAL A 39 -3.87 13.77 3.07
CA VAL A 39 -3.65 14.24 1.70
C VAL A 39 -4.86 13.87 0.85
N LYS A 40 -5.23 14.73 -0.08
CA LYS A 40 -6.29 14.43 -1.04
C LYS A 40 -5.86 13.32 -2.00
N ASP A 41 -6.83 12.64 -2.59
CA ASP A 41 -6.58 11.63 -3.61
C ASP A 41 -6.22 12.28 -4.97
N ASP A 42 -5.17 13.07 -4.93
CA ASP A 42 -4.54 13.72 -6.09
C ASP A 42 -3.09 13.22 -6.23
N PRO A 43 -2.67 12.74 -7.41
CA PRO A 43 -1.33 12.19 -7.59
C PRO A 43 -0.20 13.18 -7.31
N PHE A 44 -0.39 14.45 -7.62
CA PHE A 44 0.64 15.48 -7.44
C PHE A 44 0.74 15.91 -5.99
N GLU A 45 -0.40 16.12 -5.30
CA GLU A 45 -0.41 16.39 -3.86
C GLU A 45 0.23 15.23 -3.08
N LYS A 46 -0.10 13.97 -3.43
CA LYS A 46 0.53 12.78 -2.84
C LYS A 46 2.04 12.81 -3.01
N ALA A 47 2.53 13.06 -4.21
CA ALA A 47 3.98 13.11 -4.48
C ALA A 47 4.68 14.23 -3.69
N GLU A 48 4.07 15.40 -3.59
CA GLU A 48 4.61 16.53 -2.84
C GLU A 48 4.69 16.22 -1.33
N VAL A 49 3.61 15.68 -0.76
CA VAL A 49 3.56 15.31 0.65
C VAL A 49 4.55 14.20 0.98
N ILE A 50 4.70 13.18 0.11
CA ILE A 50 5.71 12.14 0.24
C ILE A 50 7.11 12.77 0.22
N HIS A 51 7.39 13.63 -0.75
CA HIS A 51 8.69 14.31 -0.89
C HIS A 51 9.08 15.13 0.35
N LYS A 52 8.11 15.90 0.89
CA LYS A 52 8.32 16.72 2.10
C LYS A 52 8.62 15.82 3.31
N ASN A 53 7.82 14.79 3.53
CA ASN A 53 7.95 13.91 4.70
C ASN A 53 9.15 12.96 4.60
N LEU A 54 9.59 12.62 3.39
CA LEU A 54 10.80 11.83 3.17
C LEU A 54 12.05 12.50 3.77
N LYS A 55 12.11 13.84 3.77
CA LYS A 55 13.25 14.61 4.30
C LYS A 55 13.20 14.81 5.81
N THR A 56 12.01 14.78 6.40
CA THR A 56 11.80 15.15 7.81
C THR A 56 11.57 13.97 8.74
N SER A 57 11.32 12.78 8.18
CA SER A 57 11.00 11.58 8.94
C SER A 57 12.02 10.46 8.73
N ASP A 58 12.19 9.59 9.72
CA ASP A 58 12.97 8.36 9.56
C ASP A 58 12.21 7.29 8.78
N ARG A 59 10.90 7.22 9.00
CA ARG A 59 9.97 6.32 8.33
C ARG A 59 8.73 7.05 7.85
N LEU A 60 8.20 6.59 6.74
CA LEU A 60 6.98 7.09 6.17
C LEU A 60 6.05 5.92 5.85
N LEU A 61 4.94 5.81 6.56
CA LEU A 61 3.86 4.89 6.26
C LEU A 61 2.83 5.59 5.39
N PHE A 62 2.51 5.01 4.24
CA PHE A 62 1.48 5.51 3.33
C PHE A 62 0.30 4.53 3.31
N ILE A 63 -0.90 5.05 3.47
CA ILE A 63 -2.15 4.28 3.43
C ILE A 63 -3.12 4.99 2.49
N ASP A 64 -3.43 4.33 1.39
CA ASP A 64 -4.39 4.83 0.42
C ASP A 64 -5.82 4.78 0.97
N PHE A 65 -6.73 5.48 0.30
CA PHE A 65 -8.13 5.56 0.71
C PHE A 65 -8.76 4.16 0.79
N GLY A 66 -9.50 3.90 1.86
CA GLY A 66 -10.22 2.65 2.06
C GLY A 66 -9.33 1.42 2.38
N LYS A 67 -8.03 1.61 2.53
CA LYS A 67 -7.11 0.54 2.93
C LYS A 67 -6.96 0.48 4.45
N SER A 68 -6.83 -0.73 4.99
CA SER A 68 -6.48 -0.94 6.39
C SER A 68 -5.50 -2.09 6.55
N LEU A 69 -4.67 -1.99 7.58
CA LEU A 69 -3.64 -2.98 7.93
C LEU A 69 -4.03 -3.74 9.19
N ASP A 70 -3.67 -5.01 9.22
CA ASP A 70 -3.72 -5.86 10.40
C ASP A 70 -2.59 -5.57 11.40
N ASP A 71 -2.63 -6.19 12.56
CA ASP A 71 -1.66 -5.97 13.64
C ASP A 71 -0.25 -6.42 13.26
N ASN A 72 -0.10 -7.54 12.57
CA ASN A 72 1.21 -8.04 12.12
C ASN A 72 1.88 -7.06 11.14
N SER A 73 1.09 -6.46 10.26
CA SER A 73 1.58 -5.44 9.33
C SER A 73 2.03 -4.18 10.06
N LEU A 74 1.30 -3.74 11.09
CA LEU A 74 1.69 -2.59 11.91
C LEU A 74 2.97 -2.85 12.69
N ASP A 75 3.14 -4.05 13.23
CA ASP A 75 4.36 -4.46 13.91
C ASP A 75 5.55 -4.51 12.93
N MET A 76 5.32 -4.99 11.69
CA MET A 76 6.34 -4.97 10.63
C MET A 76 6.77 -3.55 10.25
N VAL A 77 5.86 -2.57 10.26
CA VAL A 77 6.20 -1.15 10.04
C VAL A 77 7.17 -0.64 11.11
N LEU A 78 7.00 -1.04 12.37
CA LEU A 78 7.81 -0.58 13.49
C LEU A 78 9.11 -1.36 13.68
N LYS A 79 9.19 -2.56 13.14
CA LYS A 79 10.36 -3.43 13.26
C LYS A 79 11.62 -2.72 12.73
N PRO A 80 12.74 -2.75 13.47
CA PRO A 80 14.01 -2.20 12.97
C PRO A 80 14.39 -2.85 11.64
N ASN A 81 14.75 -2.02 10.66
CA ASN A 81 15.10 -2.49 9.33
C ASN A 81 16.12 -1.56 8.68
N ASP A 82 17.33 -2.09 8.45
CA ASP A 82 18.40 -1.38 7.75
C ASP A 82 18.70 -2.00 6.37
N THR A 83 17.97 -3.04 5.98
CA THR A 83 18.24 -3.83 4.77
C THR A 83 17.39 -3.39 3.58
N TYR A 84 16.13 -3.07 3.81
CA TYR A 84 15.14 -2.75 2.77
C TYR A 84 14.80 -1.26 2.80
N GLY A 85 14.74 -0.65 1.63
CA GLY A 85 14.32 0.75 1.51
C GLY A 85 12.80 0.91 1.51
N VAL A 86 12.09 -0.11 1.00
CA VAL A 86 10.62 -0.11 0.92
C VAL A 86 10.07 -1.45 1.37
N ILE A 87 9.05 -1.42 2.19
CA ILE A 87 8.20 -2.57 2.52
C ILE A 87 6.81 -2.29 1.96
N VAL A 88 6.34 -3.15 1.07
CA VAL A 88 5.01 -3.09 0.48
C VAL A 88 4.11 -4.09 1.20
N PHE A 89 2.88 -3.71 1.46
CA PHE A 89 1.82 -4.58 1.95
C PHE A 89 0.88 -4.89 0.79
N PRO A 90 0.99 -6.07 0.16
CA PRO A 90 0.19 -6.42 -1.00
C PRO A 90 -1.31 -6.37 -0.71
N GLY A 91 -2.04 -5.74 -1.58
CA GLY A 91 -3.49 -5.66 -1.54
C GLY A 91 -4.12 -6.11 -2.84
N VAL A 92 -5.43 -6.19 -2.86
CA VAL A 92 -6.21 -6.48 -4.06
C VAL A 92 -6.50 -5.17 -4.78
N LYS A 93 -6.35 -5.15 -6.10
CA LYS A 93 -6.80 -4.06 -6.96
C LYS A 93 -8.31 -3.96 -6.94
N GLU A 94 -8.82 -2.76 -7.17
CA GLU A 94 -10.25 -2.54 -7.29
C GLU A 94 -10.81 -3.25 -8.53
N GLY A 95 -11.95 -3.92 -8.36
CA GLY A 95 -12.63 -4.64 -9.41
C GLY A 95 -12.39 -6.15 -9.40
N ILE A 96 -13.21 -6.84 -10.17
CA ILE A 96 -13.12 -8.29 -10.41
C ILE A 96 -12.78 -8.49 -11.88
N ASP A 97 -11.76 -9.28 -12.16
CA ASP A 97 -11.45 -9.75 -13.50
C ASP A 97 -12.36 -10.96 -13.82
N TRP A 98 -13.43 -10.67 -14.54
CA TRP A 98 -14.42 -11.67 -14.91
C TRP A 98 -13.89 -12.70 -15.93
N ASP A 99 -12.93 -12.32 -16.77
CA ASP A 99 -12.31 -13.24 -17.73
C ASP A 99 -11.41 -14.23 -17.01
N MET A 100 -10.59 -13.75 -16.07
CA MET A 100 -9.78 -14.59 -15.22
C MET A 100 -10.65 -15.49 -14.34
N PHE A 101 -11.71 -14.96 -13.74
CA PHE A 101 -12.68 -15.73 -12.95
C PHE A 101 -13.28 -16.88 -13.78
N LYS A 102 -13.80 -16.57 -14.99
CA LYS A 102 -14.37 -17.55 -15.91
C LYS A 102 -13.35 -18.62 -16.29
N LYS A 103 -12.12 -18.20 -16.65
CA LYS A 103 -11.04 -19.12 -17.00
C LYS A 103 -10.73 -20.09 -15.86
N LYS A 104 -10.47 -19.57 -14.66
CA LYS A 104 -10.16 -20.39 -13.47
C LYS A 104 -11.31 -21.32 -13.08
N THR A 105 -12.56 -20.88 -13.25
CA THR A 105 -13.75 -21.71 -13.01
C THR A 105 -13.82 -22.89 -13.99
N LEU A 106 -13.58 -22.64 -15.29
CA LEU A 106 -13.56 -23.70 -16.32
C LEU A 106 -12.40 -24.69 -16.11
N GLU A 107 -11.26 -24.21 -15.69
CA GLU A 107 -10.07 -25.01 -15.37
C GLU A 107 -10.19 -25.75 -14.03
N LYS A 108 -11.29 -25.58 -13.31
CA LYS A 108 -11.53 -26.17 -11.97
C LYS A 108 -10.37 -25.86 -10.99
N SER A 109 -9.93 -24.60 -10.98
CA SER A 109 -8.87 -24.15 -10.08
C SER A 109 -9.16 -24.55 -8.63
N SER A 110 -8.13 -24.91 -7.88
CA SER A 110 -8.22 -25.21 -6.44
C SER A 110 -8.33 -23.95 -5.57
N GLU A 111 -8.26 -22.77 -6.17
CA GLU A 111 -8.41 -21.50 -5.43
C GLU A 111 -9.85 -21.34 -4.91
N PRO A 112 -10.02 -20.71 -3.73
CA PRO A 112 -11.33 -20.35 -3.23
C PRO A 112 -12.08 -19.46 -4.24
N VAL A 113 -13.36 -19.75 -4.48
CA VAL A 113 -14.18 -19.06 -5.49
C VAL A 113 -14.12 -17.53 -5.37
N HIS A 114 -14.12 -17.00 -4.14
CA HIS A 114 -14.06 -15.56 -3.87
C HIS A 114 -12.69 -14.91 -4.20
N GLN A 115 -11.68 -15.72 -4.54
CA GLN A 115 -10.34 -15.24 -4.91
C GLN A 115 -10.04 -15.38 -6.40
N MET A 116 -10.80 -16.19 -7.13
CA MET A 116 -10.51 -16.53 -8.54
C MET A 116 -10.44 -15.34 -9.49
N GLY A 117 -11.14 -14.24 -9.19
CA GLY A 117 -11.17 -13.02 -10.02
C GLY A 117 -10.41 -11.84 -9.41
N LEU A 118 -9.60 -12.07 -8.36
CA LEU A 118 -8.88 -11.00 -7.70
C LEU A 118 -7.48 -10.81 -8.28
N HIS A 119 -7.16 -9.58 -8.65
CA HIS A 119 -5.80 -9.18 -9.00
C HIS A 119 -5.09 -8.54 -7.82
N PHE A 120 -3.90 -9.03 -7.51
CA PHE A 120 -3.03 -8.35 -6.56
C PHE A 120 -2.33 -7.16 -7.20
N ASP A 121 -2.08 -6.13 -6.39
CA ASP A 121 -1.38 -4.91 -6.81
C ASP A 121 0.15 -5.07 -6.82
N THR A 122 0.65 -6.23 -6.41
CA THR A 122 2.08 -6.51 -6.22
C THR A 122 2.45 -7.89 -6.74
N GLU A 123 3.46 -7.93 -7.59
CA GLU A 123 4.08 -9.14 -8.11
C GLU A 123 5.39 -9.40 -7.38
N VAL A 124 5.60 -10.64 -6.95
CA VAL A 124 6.79 -11.07 -6.21
C VAL A 124 7.45 -12.26 -6.88
N ASP A 125 8.76 -12.45 -6.63
CA ASP A 125 9.48 -13.60 -7.13
C ASP A 125 10.18 -14.41 -6.02
N MET A 126 11.29 -13.95 -5.53
CA MET A 126 12.18 -14.71 -4.65
C MET A 126 11.87 -14.45 -3.18
N LYS A 127 11.72 -15.52 -2.41
CA LYS A 127 11.64 -15.46 -0.95
C LYS A 127 12.99 -15.00 -0.38
N ILE A 128 12.96 -13.95 0.46
CA ILE A 128 14.15 -13.40 1.12
C ILE A 128 14.21 -13.84 2.59
N ALA A 129 13.06 -13.80 3.25
CA ALA A 129 12.90 -14.23 4.64
C ALA A 129 11.48 -14.77 4.85
N ASN A 130 11.12 -15.18 6.08
CA ASN A 130 9.74 -15.58 6.36
C ASN A 130 8.79 -14.45 6.01
N ASP A 131 7.82 -14.75 5.13
CA ASP A 131 6.78 -13.86 4.66
C ASP A 131 7.30 -12.57 3.99
N VAL A 132 8.58 -12.54 3.60
CA VAL A 132 9.20 -11.40 2.92
C VAL A 132 9.75 -11.85 1.57
N TYR A 133 9.25 -11.23 0.51
CA TYR A 133 9.58 -11.57 -0.88
C TYR A 133 10.09 -10.34 -1.62
N ARG A 134 10.96 -10.57 -2.62
CA ARG A 134 11.41 -9.51 -3.53
C ARG A 134 10.26 -9.11 -4.46
N VAL A 135 10.07 -7.80 -4.64
CA VAL A 135 9.05 -7.24 -5.52
C VAL A 135 9.59 -7.13 -6.94
N ILE A 136 8.85 -7.73 -7.90
CA ILE A 136 9.07 -7.52 -9.34
C ILE A 136 8.42 -6.22 -9.77
N ASN A 137 7.14 -6.06 -9.45
CA ASN A 137 6.35 -4.89 -9.81
C ASN A 137 5.31 -4.61 -8.73
N THR A 138 4.96 -3.35 -8.51
CA THR A 138 3.92 -2.97 -7.55
C THR A 138 3.29 -1.63 -7.87
N SER A 139 2.01 -1.56 -7.65
CA SER A 139 1.21 -0.33 -7.61
C SER A 139 0.47 -0.18 -6.27
N SER A 140 0.97 -0.89 -5.25
CA SER A 140 0.28 -0.92 -3.95
C SER A 140 0.06 0.47 -3.37
N GLY A 141 -1.15 0.67 -2.86
CA GLY A 141 -1.52 1.86 -2.11
C GLY A 141 -1.16 1.79 -0.62
N THR A 142 -0.46 0.74 -0.17
CA THR A 142 -0.08 0.61 1.24
C THR A 142 1.36 0.13 1.36
N TRP A 143 2.22 0.99 1.90
CA TRP A 143 3.65 0.73 1.96
C TRP A 143 4.35 1.59 3.03
N CYS A 144 5.54 1.15 3.44
CA CYS A 144 6.42 1.86 4.35
C CYS A 144 7.78 2.15 3.70
N LEU A 145 8.24 3.40 3.75
CA LEU A 145 9.57 3.82 3.30
C LEU A 145 10.52 3.97 4.48
N MET A 146 11.74 3.48 4.34
CA MET A 146 12.87 3.79 5.21
C MET A 146 13.57 5.02 4.64
N CYS A 147 13.18 6.21 5.11
CA CYS A 147 13.51 7.49 4.47
C CYS A 147 15.01 7.70 4.27
N LYS A 148 15.84 7.41 5.28
CA LYS A 148 17.31 7.55 5.19
C LYS A 148 17.92 6.70 4.07
N GLN A 149 17.39 5.50 3.84
CA GLN A 149 17.88 4.60 2.79
C GLN A 149 17.45 5.07 1.40
N ILE A 150 16.22 5.60 1.29
CA ILE A 150 15.71 6.14 0.04
C ILE A 150 16.48 7.38 -0.38
N ILE A 151 16.59 8.38 0.51
CA ILE A 151 17.25 9.65 0.19
C ILE A 151 18.68 9.45 -0.30
N LYS A 152 19.43 8.55 0.32
CA LYS A 152 20.83 8.26 -0.09
C LYS A 152 20.94 7.78 -1.53
N LYS A 153 19.88 7.12 -2.05
CA LYS A 153 19.89 6.47 -3.38
C LYS A 153 19.26 7.31 -4.46
N ILE A 154 18.16 8.03 -4.16
CA ILE A 154 17.39 8.76 -5.16
C ILE A 154 17.85 10.22 -5.35
N ARG A 155 18.90 10.64 -4.64
CA ARG A 155 19.46 11.98 -4.81
C ARG A 155 20.15 12.06 -6.17
N ASP A 156 19.69 12.97 -7.02
CA ASP A 156 20.36 13.28 -8.28
C ASP A 156 21.73 13.91 -7.98
N ASN A 157 22.78 13.29 -8.48
CA ASN A 157 24.16 13.74 -8.26
C ASN A 157 24.46 15.10 -8.91
N ARG A 158 23.69 15.51 -9.95
CA ARG A 158 23.89 16.79 -10.66
C ARG A 158 23.12 17.93 -10.00
N THR A 159 21.85 17.69 -9.66
CA THR A 159 20.96 18.76 -9.17
C THR A 159 20.80 18.72 -7.64
N GLY A 160 21.21 17.63 -7.00
CA GLY A 160 20.97 17.41 -5.56
C GLY A 160 19.50 17.25 -5.20
N THR A 161 18.59 17.27 -6.18
CA THR A 161 17.16 17.19 -5.98
C THR A 161 16.68 15.74 -6.02
N THR A 162 15.73 15.41 -5.15
CA THR A 162 15.00 14.16 -5.19
C THR A 162 13.63 14.44 -5.78
N LYS A 163 13.23 13.73 -6.82
CA LYS A 163 11.91 13.90 -7.43
C LYS A 163 11.06 12.65 -7.24
N ILE A 164 9.99 12.77 -6.47
CA ILE A 164 8.99 11.72 -6.31
C ILE A 164 8.04 11.77 -7.50
N GLN A 165 7.76 10.61 -8.09
CA GLN A 165 6.85 10.49 -9.23
C GLN A 165 5.39 10.46 -8.73
N PRO A 166 4.45 11.12 -9.43
CA PRO A 166 3.04 11.15 -9.01
C PRO A 166 2.35 9.79 -9.08
N LYS A 167 2.70 8.95 -10.07
CA LYS A 167 2.15 7.60 -10.18
C LYS A 167 2.97 6.62 -9.36
N MET A 168 2.32 5.81 -8.54
CA MET A 168 2.98 4.89 -7.59
C MET A 168 3.82 3.81 -8.30
N ASP A 169 3.31 3.21 -9.36
CA ASP A 169 4.03 2.23 -10.17
C ASP A 169 5.34 2.82 -10.76
N VAL A 170 5.26 4.03 -11.29
CA VAL A 170 6.44 4.75 -11.81
C VAL A 170 7.40 5.12 -10.69
N MET A 171 6.90 5.54 -9.53
CA MET A 171 7.72 5.83 -8.36
C MET A 171 8.52 4.58 -7.92
N PHE A 172 7.88 3.43 -7.80
CA PHE A 172 8.55 2.20 -7.40
C PHE A 172 9.53 1.71 -8.47
N SER A 173 9.19 1.82 -9.76
CA SER A 173 10.11 1.49 -10.85
C SER A 173 11.38 2.35 -10.77
N ARG A 174 11.24 3.65 -10.55
CA ARG A 174 12.38 4.55 -10.35
C ARG A 174 13.20 4.21 -9.11
N PHE A 175 12.57 3.86 -8.00
CA PHE A 175 13.29 3.41 -6.81
C PHE A 175 14.14 2.17 -7.10
N LYS A 176 13.62 1.21 -7.88
CA LYS A 176 14.38 0.02 -8.32
C LYS A 176 15.57 0.39 -9.21
N GLU A 177 15.38 1.30 -10.17
CA GLU A 177 16.46 1.81 -11.03
C GLU A 177 17.61 2.43 -10.21
N TYR A 178 17.27 3.10 -9.12
CA TYR A 178 18.27 3.64 -8.17
C TYR A 178 18.81 2.58 -7.18
N GLY A 179 18.50 1.32 -7.37
CA GLY A 179 18.99 0.22 -6.53
C GLY A 179 18.37 0.17 -5.13
N VAL A 180 17.18 0.78 -4.94
CA VAL A 180 16.43 0.62 -3.69
C VAL A 180 15.86 -0.80 -3.62
N LYS A 181 16.11 -1.48 -2.52
CA LYS A 181 15.54 -2.80 -2.27
C LYS A 181 14.08 -2.66 -1.86
N ILE A 182 13.17 -3.20 -2.66
CA ILE A 182 11.73 -3.22 -2.41
C ILE A 182 11.31 -4.65 -2.10
N VAL A 183 10.65 -4.82 -0.97
CA VAL A 183 10.15 -6.13 -0.52
C VAL A 183 8.66 -6.07 -0.23
N ALA A 184 7.98 -7.19 -0.39
CA ALA A 184 6.59 -7.38 -0.01
C ALA A 184 6.50 -8.22 1.26
N PHE A 185 5.70 -7.79 2.22
CA PHE A 185 5.34 -8.57 3.39
C PHE A 185 4.03 -9.31 3.09
N THR A 186 4.13 -10.59 2.75
CA THR A 186 3.00 -11.39 2.23
C THR A 186 2.08 -11.96 3.31
N ALA A 187 2.51 -11.94 4.59
CA ALA A 187 1.62 -12.25 5.71
C ALA A 187 0.65 -11.10 6.06
N ALA A 188 0.78 -9.95 5.37
CA ALA A 188 -0.11 -8.82 5.56
C ALA A 188 -1.55 -9.15 5.18
N GLN A 189 -2.48 -8.82 6.07
CA GLN A 189 -3.90 -8.84 5.79
C GLN A 189 -4.38 -7.42 5.51
N VAL A 190 -4.27 -7.00 4.25
CA VAL A 190 -4.74 -5.70 3.80
C VAL A 190 -6.21 -5.78 3.45
N THR A 191 -7.06 -5.11 4.22
CA THR A 191 -8.47 -4.96 3.85
C THR A 191 -8.61 -3.77 2.90
N SER A 192 -9.15 -4.00 1.71
CA SER A 192 -9.55 -2.96 0.77
C SER A 192 -11.05 -2.77 0.87
N THR A 193 -11.48 -1.56 1.19
CA THR A 193 -12.90 -1.22 1.20
C THR A 193 -13.18 -0.32 0.01
N TYR A 194 -14.00 -0.82 -0.88
CA TYR A 194 -14.45 -0.07 -2.04
C TYR A 194 -15.73 0.68 -1.70
N THR A 195 -15.82 1.91 -2.11
CA THR A 195 -17.07 2.68 -2.07
C THR A 195 -17.97 2.24 -3.23
N HIS A 196 -18.34 0.96 -3.28
CA HIS A 196 -19.27 0.50 -4.30
C HIS A 196 -20.71 0.61 -3.81
N GLU A 197 -21.31 1.71 -4.12
CA GLU A 197 -22.75 1.78 -4.32
C GLU A 197 -23.21 0.85 -5.46
N CYS A 198 -22.26 0.44 -6.33
CA CYS A 198 -22.57 -0.28 -7.58
C CYS A 198 -22.93 -1.75 -7.39
N PHE A 199 -22.42 -2.47 -6.41
CA PHE A 199 -22.72 -3.91 -6.32
C PHE A 199 -24.20 -4.15 -6.02
N GLY A 200 -24.76 -3.37 -5.09
CA GLY A 200 -26.21 -3.38 -4.83
C GLY A 200 -27.03 -2.98 -6.06
N ASN A 201 -26.57 -2.00 -6.82
CA ASN A 201 -27.23 -1.52 -8.01
C ASN A 201 -27.13 -2.52 -9.18
N ILE A 202 -26.00 -3.19 -9.37
CA ILE A 202 -25.82 -4.24 -10.36
C ILE A 202 -26.71 -5.45 -10.03
N VAL A 203 -26.70 -5.87 -8.77
CA VAL A 203 -27.54 -6.99 -8.30
C VAL A 203 -29.02 -6.63 -8.43
N ASN A 204 -29.42 -5.42 -8.06
CA ASN A 204 -30.80 -4.95 -8.22
C ASN A 204 -31.21 -4.80 -9.70
N SER A 205 -30.33 -4.33 -10.57
CA SER A 205 -30.59 -4.23 -12.01
C SER A 205 -30.67 -5.60 -12.69
N ALA A 206 -30.00 -6.61 -12.14
CA ALA A 206 -30.09 -8.00 -12.56
C ALA A 206 -31.33 -8.71 -11.98
N GLY A 207 -32.21 -8.01 -11.24
CA GLY A 207 -33.43 -8.59 -10.66
C GLY A 207 -33.19 -9.51 -9.46
N VAL A 208 -32.00 -9.56 -8.94
CA VAL A 208 -31.65 -10.35 -7.73
C VAL A 208 -31.88 -9.46 -6.51
N LYS A 209 -32.95 -9.72 -5.76
CA LYS A 209 -33.16 -9.09 -4.46
C LYS A 209 -32.20 -9.73 -3.45
N ALA A 210 -31.25 -8.96 -2.95
CA ALA A 210 -30.49 -9.34 -1.77
C ALA A 210 -31.45 -9.31 -0.58
N ASN A 211 -31.76 -10.46 0.00
CA ASN A 211 -32.47 -10.58 1.26
C ASN A 211 -31.52 -10.24 2.42
#